data_920077b9efe92ce026ade81d972b8e30
#
_entry.id   920077b9efe92ce026ade81d972b8e30
#
_cell.length_a   1.000
_cell.length_b   1.000
_cell.length_c   1.000
_cell.angle_alpha   90.00
_cell.angle_beta   90.00
_cell.angle_gamma   90.00
#
_symmetry.space_group_name_H-M   'P 1'
#
loop_
_entity.id
_entity.type
_entity.pdbx_description
1 polymer ?
#
loop_
_entity_poly.entity_id
_entity_poly.type
_entity_poly.pdbx_seq_one_letter_code
_entity_poly.pdbx_strand_id
1 'polypeptide(L)'
;IVASTPALTAIANGAKRIQALDRGGKPLTPSRYVAPPGRHSMSAFLEKCTGCGLCVARCPAKVLRPSSNEFGWLHPLHPVMDFDTSYCRYNCTRCTEVCPTGALQPLTIEEKHIFIIGHAQVEPANCIGCGLCASRCPRKAITLRPRDNRSAGQSRLVANVDNSACIGCGACEYICPATPMKAIVVNGVI
;
A
#
# COMPACT_ATOMS: atom_id res chain seq x y z
N ILE A 1 47.02 -23.56 -10.54
CA ILE A 1 45.98 -23.31 -11.57
C ILE A 1 44.71 -23.96 -11.05
N VAL A 2 43.85 -23.20 -10.37
CA VAL A 2 42.55 -23.71 -9.87
C VAL A 2 41.51 -23.31 -10.92
N ALA A 3 41.04 -24.34 -11.64
CA ALA A 3 39.95 -24.17 -12.62
C ALA A 3 38.67 -23.78 -11.90
N SER A 4 38.19 -22.56 -12.12
CA SER A 4 36.88 -22.08 -11.71
C SER A 4 35.79 -22.83 -12.49
N THR A 5 35.04 -23.66 -11.78
CA THR A 5 33.92 -24.42 -12.34
C THR A 5 32.74 -23.48 -12.68
N PRO A 6 32.22 -23.51 -13.92
CA PRO A 6 31.10 -22.66 -14.33
C PRO A 6 29.73 -23.10 -13.78
N ALA A 7 29.70 -24.08 -12.87
CA ALA A 7 28.46 -24.65 -12.37
C ALA A 7 27.75 -23.80 -11.25
N LEU A 8 28.47 -22.90 -10.61
CA LEU A 8 27.90 -22.07 -9.51
C LEU A 8 27.17 -20.82 -9.98
N THR A 9 27.43 -20.36 -11.19
CA THR A 9 26.76 -19.17 -11.76
C THR A 9 25.37 -19.48 -12.37
N ALA A 10 25.09 -20.73 -12.70
CA ALA A 10 23.82 -21.13 -13.31
C ALA A 10 22.67 -21.25 -12.26
N ILE A 11 22.99 -21.44 -10.99
CA ILE A 11 21.96 -21.57 -9.92
C ILE A 11 21.41 -20.21 -9.50
N ALA A 12 22.17 -19.13 -9.69
CA ALA A 12 21.72 -17.77 -9.33
C ALA A 12 20.65 -17.19 -10.29
N ASN A 13 20.57 -17.71 -11.53
CA ASN A 13 19.66 -17.17 -12.56
C ASN A 13 18.38 -18.02 -12.78
N GLY A 14 18.18 -19.09 -12.03
CA GLY A 14 17.08 -20.04 -12.25
C GLY A 14 15.96 -20.02 -11.24
N ALA A 15 16.05 -19.26 -10.18
CA ALA A 15 14.93 -19.07 -9.25
C ALA A 15 13.92 -18.10 -9.91
N LYS A 16 13.02 -18.64 -10.74
CA LYS A 16 11.76 -17.95 -11.06
C LYS A 16 11.13 -17.61 -9.71
N ARG A 17 11.23 -16.34 -9.28
CA ARG A 17 10.49 -15.84 -8.14
C ARG A 17 9.03 -16.16 -8.41
N ILE A 18 8.46 -17.05 -7.63
CA ILE A 18 7.01 -17.25 -7.61
C ILE A 18 6.47 -15.93 -7.10
N GLN A 19 6.07 -15.07 -8.01
CA GLN A 19 5.45 -13.80 -7.65
C GLN A 19 4.03 -14.14 -7.21
N ALA A 20 3.74 -13.85 -5.95
CA ALA A 20 2.36 -13.90 -5.50
C ALA A 20 1.51 -12.96 -6.38
N LEU A 21 0.34 -13.44 -6.77
CA LEU A 21 -0.61 -12.68 -7.57
C LEU A 21 -1.67 -12.05 -6.64
N ASP A 22 -2.13 -10.86 -6.97
CA ASP A 22 -3.31 -10.30 -6.31
C ASP A 22 -4.58 -11.03 -6.78
N ARG A 23 -5.72 -10.68 -6.18
CA ARG A 23 -7.02 -11.28 -6.54
C ARG A 23 -7.42 -11.07 -8.00
N GLY A 24 -6.75 -10.17 -8.73
CA GLY A 24 -6.92 -9.92 -10.15
C GLY A 24 -5.86 -10.59 -11.04
N GLY A 25 -5.00 -11.45 -10.47
CA GLY A 25 -3.95 -12.17 -11.20
C GLY A 25 -2.73 -11.30 -11.59
N LYS A 26 -2.61 -10.07 -11.04
CA LYS A 26 -1.48 -9.19 -11.32
C LYS A 26 -0.33 -9.51 -10.35
N PRO A 27 0.93 -9.61 -10.84
CA PRO A 27 2.08 -9.83 -9.98
C PRO A 27 2.17 -8.77 -8.89
N LEU A 28 2.27 -9.21 -7.65
CA LEU A 28 2.48 -8.34 -6.51
C LEU A 28 3.94 -7.87 -6.54
N THR A 29 4.15 -6.61 -6.88
CA THR A 29 5.47 -5.98 -6.72
C THR A 29 5.67 -5.57 -5.26
N PRO A 30 6.89 -5.64 -4.70
CA PRO A 30 7.15 -5.27 -3.30
C PRO A 30 6.67 -3.86 -2.91
N SER A 31 6.58 -2.95 -3.87
CA SER A 31 6.07 -1.59 -3.68
C SER A 31 4.57 -1.50 -3.45
N ARG A 32 3.81 -2.56 -3.70
CA ARG A 32 2.34 -2.56 -3.55
C ARG A 32 1.87 -2.81 -2.12
N TYR A 33 2.75 -3.27 -1.24
CA TYR A 33 2.38 -3.51 0.15
C TYR A 33 2.55 -2.27 1.00
N VAL A 34 1.50 -1.94 1.71
CA VAL A 34 1.45 -0.76 2.57
C VAL A 34 1.58 -1.21 4.02
N ALA A 35 2.70 -0.87 4.64
CA ALA A 35 2.90 -1.08 6.07
C ALA A 35 2.23 0.03 6.91
N PRO A 36 1.92 -0.24 8.19
CA PRO A 36 1.32 0.76 9.09
C PRO A 36 2.15 2.04 9.22
N PRO A 37 1.52 3.17 9.64
CA PRO A 37 2.24 4.39 9.97
C PRO A 37 3.14 4.21 11.20
N GLY A 38 4.10 5.13 11.37
CA GLY A 38 5.04 5.13 12.50
C GLY A 38 6.32 4.34 12.27
N ARG A 39 6.50 3.70 11.12
CA ARG A 39 7.77 3.07 10.77
C ARG A 39 8.83 4.11 10.41
N HIS A 40 10.06 3.88 10.82
CA HIS A 40 11.19 4.73 10.41
C HIS A 40 11.56 4.50 8.93
N SER A 41 11.68 3.24 8.54
CA SER A 41 11.89 2.75 7.16
C SER A 41 11.30 1.36 7.01
N MET A 42 11.19 0.85 5.78
CA MET A 42 10.74 -0.54 5.57
C MET A 42 11.73 -1.55 6.12
N SER A 43 13.04 -1.34 5.94
CA SER A 43 14.07 -2.24 6.49
C SER A 43 13.99 -2.31 8.02
N ALA A 44 13.98 -1.17 8.70
CA ALA A 44 13.87 -1.11 10.15
C ALA A 44 12.55 -1.71 10.67
N PHE A 45 11.45 -1.56 9.92
CA PHE A 45 10.17 -2.18 10.25
C PHE A 45 10.26 -3.71 10.15
N LEU A 46 10.81 -4.24 9.06
CA LEU A 46 10.94 -5.68 8.86
C LEU A 46 11.88 -6.32 9.89
N GLU A 47 12.96 -5.65 10.28
CA GLU A 47 13.92 -6.12 11.27
C GLU A 47 13.34 -6.16 12.69
N LYS A 48 12.57 -5.14 13.08
CA LYS A 48 12.07 -4.98 14.45
C LYS A 48 10.71 -5.65 14.69
N CYS A 49 9.92 -5.83 13.66
CA CYS A 49 8.58 -6.39 13.80
C CYS A 49 8.64 -7.90 14.07
N THR A 50 8.01 -8.35 15.13
CA THR A 50 7.92 -9.77 15.51
C THR A 50 6.63 -10.44 15.06
N GLY A 51 5.77 -9.75 14.29
CA GLY A 51 4.48 -10.30 13.86
C GLY A 51 3.48 -10.56 15.00
N CYS A 52 3.64 -9.90 16.15
CA CYS A 52 2.84 -10.17 17.37
C CYS A 52 1.33 -9.87 17.23
N GLY A 53 0.90 -9.17 16.18
CA GLY A 53 -0.51 -8.90 15.89
C GLY A 53 -1.20 -7.83 16.74
N LEU A 54 -0.53 -7.20 17.73
CA LEU A 54 -1.16 -6.22 18.62
C LEU A 54 -1.71 -5.01 17.84
N CYS A 55 -0.98 -4.49 16.87
CA CYS A 55 -1.42 -3.39 16.01
C CYS A 55 -2.64 -3.78 15.15
N VAL A 56 -2.70 -5.03 14.70
CA VAL A 56 -3.85 -5.59 13.96
C VAL A 56 -5.09 -5.64 14.87
N ALA A 57 -4.93 -6.22 16.07
CA ALA A 57 -6.02 -6.34 17.04
C ALA A 57 -6.55 -4.97 17.50
N ARG A 58 -5.67 -3.99 17.65
CA ARG A 58 -6.00 -2.66 18.15
C ARG A 58 -6.55 -1.70 17.08
N CYS A 59 -6.48 -2.08 15.81
CA CYS A 59 -6.94 -1.24 14.71
C CYS A 59 -8.47 -1.08 14.71
N PRO A 60 -9.02 0.13 15.00
CA PRO A 60 -10.46 0.33 15.07
C PRO A 60 -11.12 0.35 13.69
N ALA A 61 -10.34 0.58 12.64
CA ALA A 61 -10.80 0.55 11.26
C ALA A 61 -10.72 -0.87 10.64
N LYS A 62 -10.04 -1.82 11.31
CA LYS A 62 -9.78 -3.18 10.80
C LYS A 62 -9.12 -3.22 9.41
N VAL A 63 -8.35 -2.17 9.10
CA VAL A 63 -7.61 -2.08 7.84
C VAL A 63 -6.29 -2.86 7.89
N LEU A 64 -5.81 -3.23 9.08
CA LEU A 64 -4.60 -4.04 9.25
C LEU A 64 -4.97 -5.53 9.29
N ARG A 65 -4.24 -6.31 8.53
CA ARG A 65 -4.26 -7.77 8.60
C ARG A 65 -2.83 -8.32 8.70
N PRO A 66 -2.64 -9.54 9.19
CA PRO A 66 -1.35 -10.23 9.08
C PRO A 66 -1.02 -10.46 7.61
N SER A 67 0.24 -10.32 7.25
CA SER A 67 0.74 -10.74 5.95
C SER A 67 0.85 -12.27 5.88
N SER A 68 0.66 -12.81 4.67
CA SER A 68 0.95 -14.23 4.39
C SER A 68 2.36 -14.36 3.80
N ASN A 69 2.62 -13.68 2.69
CA ASN A 69 3.91 -13.70 1.99
C ASN A 69 4.26 -12.35 1.34
N GLU A 70 3.53 -11.30 1.69
CA GLU A 70 3.66 -9.97 1.08
C GLU A 70 5.06 -9.37 1.28
N PHE A 71 5.66 -9.60 2.43
CA PHE A 71 7.02 -9.13 2.77
C PHE A 71 8.08 -10.23 2.59
N GLY A 72 7.71 -11.32 1.89
CA GLY A 72 8.56 -12.49 1.70
C GLY A 72 8.43 -13.52 2.82
N TRP A 73 8.96 -14.72 2.58
CA TRP A 73 8.83 -15.88 3.47
C TRP A 73 9.51 -15.70 4.84
N LEU A 74 10.48 -14.77 4.94
CA LEU A 74 11.16 -14.46 6.20
C LEU A 74 10.37 -13.55 7.14
N HIS A 75 9.31 -12.92 6.64
CA HIS A 75 8.53 -11.92 7.38
C HIS A 75 7.03 -12.25 7.40
N PRO A 76 6.65 -13.46 7.82
CA PRO A 76 5.24 -13.81 7.95
C PRO A 76 4.59 -13.02 9.08
N LEU A 77 3.27 -12.84 9.01
CA LEU A 77 2.44 -12.19 10.03
C LEU A 77 2.73 -10.69 10.26
N HIS A 78 3.66 -10.09 9.53
CA HIS A 78 3.87 -8.65 9.59
C HIS A 78 2.58 -7.91 9.19
N PRO A 79 2.20 -6.83 9.89
CA PRO A 79 0.95 -6.13 9.57
C PRO A 79 1.04 -5.45 8.20
N VAL A 80 0.04 -5.69 7.38
CA VAL A 80 -0.16 -5.05 6.07
C VAL A 80 -1.52 -4.39 6.03
N MET A 81 -1.62 -3.25 5.33
CA MET A 81 -2.90 -2.58 5.13
C MET A 81 -3.68 -3.21 3.98
N ASP A 82 -4.94 -3.50 4.23
CA ASP A 82 -5.90 -4.04 3.27
C ASP A 82 -6.99 -3.00 3.00
N PHE A 83 -6.87 -2.31 1.87
CA PHE A 83 -7.79 -1.26 1.47
C PHE A 83 -9.04 -1.78 0.72
N ASP A 84 -9.18 -3.08 0.57
CA ASP A 84 -10.42 -3.68 0.09
C ASP A 84 -11.46 -3.74 1.21
N THR A 85 -11.02 -3.95 2.44
CA THR A 85 -11.91 -4.07 3.60
C THR A 85 -12.19 -2.73 4.27
N SER A 86 -11.21 -1.81 4.31
CA SER A 86 -11.34 -0.53 5.01
C SER A 86 -10.20 0.42 4.63
N TYR A 87 -10.04 1.52 5.36
CA TYR A 87 -8.99 2.51 5.16
C TYR A 87 -8.46 3.04 6.50
N CYS A 88 -7.25 3.60 6.51
CA CYS A 88 -6.64 4.19 7.70
C CYS A 88 -7.32 5.50 8.06
N ARG A 89 -7.91 5.56 9.27
CA ARG A 89 -8.56 6.78 9.75
C ARG A 89 -7.54 7.90 9.93
N TYR A 90 -7.89 9.10 9.47
CA TYR A 90 -7.02 10.27 9.49
C TYR A 90 -6.54 10.63 10.91
N ASN A 91 -7.46 10.68 11.86
CA ASN A 91 -7.19 11.02 13.28
C ASN A 91 -7.07 9.75 14.13
N CYS A 92 -6.12 8.83 13.79
CA CYS A 92 -5.94 7.60 14.52
C CYS A 92 -4.47 7.15 14.53
N THR A 93 -3.92 6.91 15.73
CA THR A 93 -2.55 6.48 15.99
C THR A 93 -2.44 5.15 16.73
N ARG A 94 -3.57 4.48 17.00
CA ARG A 94 -3.69 3.30 17.88
C ARG A 94 -2.70 2.17 17.61
N CYS A 95 -2.33 1.93 16.34
CA CYS A 95 -1.37 0.88 15.99
C CYS A 95 0.07 1.22 16.44
N THR A 96 0.40 2.52 16.50
CA THR A 96 1.74 2.98 16.90
C THR A 96 1.93 3.01 18.43
N GLU A 97 0.83 3.17 19.17
CA GLU A 97 0.84 3.22 20.64
C GLU A 97 1.11 1.84 21.29
N VAL A 98 0.80 0.76 20.59
CA VAL A 98 0.82 -0.60 21.15
C VAL A 98 1.99 -1.46 20.66
N CYS A 99 2.90 -0.92 19.87
CA CYS A 99 4.03 -1.68 19.33
C CYS A 99 5.12 -1.88 20.40
N PRO A 100 5.35 -3.13 20.91
CA PRO A 100 6.28 -3.35 22.00
C PRO A 100 7.75 -3.33 21.54
N THR A 101 8.00 -3.56 20.24
CA THR A 101 9.36 -3.67 19.69
C THR A 101 9.88 -2.34 19.12
N GLY A 102 9.04 -1.30 19.07
CA GLY A 102 9.37 -0.04 18.44
C GLY A 102 9.52 -0.13 16.91
N ALA A 103 9.00 -1.19 16.28
CA ALA A 103 8.90 -1.27 14.83
C ALA A 103 7.96 -0.17 14.26
N LEU A 104 6.97 0.22 15.06
CA LEU A 104 6.13 1.40 14.85
C LEU A 104 6.39 2.35 16.02
N GLN A 105 6.91 3.52 15.74
CA GLN A 105 7.12 4.57 16.73
C GLN A 105 5.78 5.26 17.06
N PRO A 106 5.51 5.57 18.34
CA PRO A 106 4.34 6.35 18.72
C PRO A 106 4.30 7.66 17.93
N LEU A 107 3.11 7.99 17.40
CA LEU A 107 2.87 9.23 16.67
C LEU A 107 1.79 10.05 17.39
N THR A 108 1.96 11.35 17.42
CA THR A 108 0.86 12.28 17.69
C THR A 108 -0.09 12.35 16.48
N ILE A 109 -1.25 12.96 16.66
CA ILE A 109 -2.20 13.15 15.54
C ILE A 109 -1.59 14.06 14.48
N GLU A 110 -0.87 15.10 14.87
CA GLU A 110 -0.20 16.06 13.99
C GLU A 110 0.87 15.37 13.14
N GLU A 111 1.73 14.57 13.77
CA GLU A 111 2.74 13.77 13.07
C GLU A 111 2.09 12.76 12.11
N LYS A 112 0.98 12.14 12.52
CA LYS A 112 0.21 11.23 11.66
C LYS A 112 -0.33 11.92 10.40
N HIS A 113 -0.71 13.19 10.50
CA HIS A 113 -1.23 13.97 9.38
C HIS A 113 -0.21 14.25 8.28
N ILE A 114 1.06 14.26 8.63
CA ILE A 114 2.18 14.47 7.68
C ILE A 114 2.93 13.17 7.37
N PHE A 115 2.63 12.08 8.09
CA PHE A 115 3.28 10.80 7.87
C PHE A 115 2.82 10.16 6.55
N ILE A 116 3.76 9.89 5.64
CA ILE A 116 3.47 9.26 4.36
C ILE A 116 3.45 7.75 4.53
N ILE A 117 2.26 7.16 4.45
CA ILE A 117 2.02 5.72 4.52
C ILE A 117 2.32 5.09 3.16
N GLY A 118 1.91 5.79 2.11
CA GLY A 118 2.05 5.39 0.71
C GLY A 118 1.59 6.50 -0.22
N HIS A 119 1.55 6.22 -1.52
CA HIS A 119 1.03 7.15 -2.53
C HIS A 119 -0.07 6.49 -3.35
N ALA A 120 -1.15 7.23 -3.56
CA ALA A 120 -2.22 6.77 -4.44
C ALA A 120 -1.81 6.97 -5.92
N GLN A 121 -2.06 5.95 -6.72
CA GLN A 121 -1.89 6.01 -8.18
C GLN A 121 -3.22 5.73 -8.86
N VAL A 122 -3.48 6.45 -9.94
CA VAL A 122 -4.68 6.28 -10.75
C VAL A 122 -4.31 5.51 -12.01
N GLU A 123 -5.13 4.47 -12.31
CA GLU A 123 -5.13 3.82 -13.62
C GLU A 123 -6.23 4.47 -14.47
N PRO A 124 -5.85 5.36 -15.39
CA PRO A 124 -6.83 6.12 -16.15
C PRO A 124 -7.79 5.23 -16.95
N ALA A 125 -7.32 4.09 -17.46
CA ALA A 125 -8.14 3.18 -18.25
C ALA A 125 -9.37 2.68 -17.48
N ASN A 126 -9.23 2.44 -16.17
CA ASN A 126 -10.28 1.93 -15.31
C ASN A 126 -11.12 3.03 -14.66
N CYS A 127 -10.70 4.31 -14.75
CA CYS A 127 -11.38 5.40 -14.06
C CYS A 127 -12.67 5.79 -14.76
N ILE A 128 -13.79 5.73 -14.03
CA ILE A 128 -15.11 6.14 -14.51
C ILE A 128 -15.45 7.60 -14.22
N GLY A 129 -14.53 8.37 -13.61
CA GLY A 129 -14.70 9.81 -13.36
C GLY A 129 -15.79 10.17 -12.35
N CYS A 130 -16.19 9.26 -11.46
CA CYS A 130 -17.31 9.45 -10.53
C CYS A 130 -17.04 10.47 -9.39
N GLY A 131 -15.77 10.81 -9.12
CA GLY A 131 -15.40 11.80 -8.10
C GLY A 131 -15.45 11.34 -6.65
N LEU A 132 -15.87 10.10 -6.36
CA LEU A 132 -15.95 9.58 -4.98
C LEU A 132 -14.61 9.61 -4.23
N CYS A 133 -13.51 9.32 -4.93
CA CYS A 133 -12.16 9.38 -4.35
C CYS A 133 -11.78 10.81 -3.94
N ALA A 134 -12.17 11.82 -4.72
CA ALA A 134 -11.92 13.23 -4.40
C ALA A 134 -12.75 13.67 -3.18
N SER A 135 -14.04 13.33 -3.14
CA SER A 135 -14.93 13.69 -2.01
C SER A 135 -14.51 13.01 -0.69
N ARG A 136 -13.94 11.81 -0.78
CA ARG A 136 -13.54 11.04 0.40
C ARG A 136 -12.14 11.38 0.94
N CYS A 137 -11.31 12.08 0.16
CA CYS A 137 -9.93 12.38 0.53
C CYS A 137 -9.84 13.39 1.69
N PRO A 138 -9.31 13.01 2.87
CA PRO A 138 -9.23 13.93 4.00
C PRO A 138 -8.23 15.07 3.77
N ARG A 139 -7.26 14.86 2.88
CA ARG A 139 -6.25 15.86 2.51
C ARG A 139 -6.61 16.67 1.28
N LYS A 140 -7.77 16.39 0.64
CA LYS A 140 -8.19 17.01 -0.63
C LYS A 140 -7.11 16.90 -1.73
N ALA A 141 -6.31 15.84 -1.67
CA ALA A 141 -5.21 15.57 -2.59
C ALA A 141 -5.66 15.08 -3.97
N ILE A 142 -6.97 14.92 -4.21
CA ILE A 142 -7.49 14.34 -5.44
C ILE A 142 -8.43 15.34 -6.10
N THR A 143 -8.16 15.62 -7.38
CA THR A 143 -8.99 16.45 -8.23
C THR A 143 -9.46 15.66 -9.46
N LEU A 144 -10.52 16.10 -10.11
CA LEU A 144 -10.92 15.57 -11.41
C LEU A 144 -10.39 16.49 -12.51
N ARG A 145 -9.76 15.90 -13.52
CA ARG A 145 -9.26 16.61 -14.71
C ARG A 145 -9.92 16.04 -15.97
N PRO A 146 -10.04 16.85 -17.02
CA PRO A 146 -10.40 16.33 -18.34
C PRO A 146 -9.43 15.24 -18.78
N ARG A 147 -9.93 14.26 -19.51
CA ARG A 147 -9.13 13.20 -20.10
C ARG A 147 -8.71 13.60 -21.51
N ASP A 148 -7.40 13.67 -21.77
CA ASP A 148 -6.84 14.12 -23.03
C ASP A 148 -7.11 13.12 -24.18
N ASN A 149 -6.87 11.83 -23.95
CA ASN A 149 -7.08 10.75 -24.92
C ASN A 149 -8.19 9.81 -24.44
N ARG A 150 -9.38 9.99 -24.98
CA ARG A 150 -10.57 9.23 -24.58
C ARG A 150 -10.97 8.22 -25.65
N SER A 151 -11.00 6.94 -25.28
CA SER A 151 -11.63 5.89 -26.08
C SER A 151 -13.15 5.93 -25.95
N ALA A 152 -13.86 5.34 -26.90
CA ALA A 152 -15.31 5.23 -26.84
C ALA A 152 -15.75 4.53 -25.54
N GLY A 153 -16.76 5.08 -24.87
CA GLY A 153 -17.28 4.58 -23.61
C GLY A 153 -16.56 5.05 -22.34
N GLN A 154 -15.42 5.74 -22.45
CA GLN A 154 -14.72 6.27 -21.27
C GLN A 154 -15.32 7.62 -20.80
N SER A 155 -15.27 7.86 -19.49
CA SER A 155 -15.64 9.14 -18.89
C SER A 155 -14.80 10.31 -19.44
N ARG A 156 -15.41 11.48 -19.50
CA ARG A 156 -14.68 12.72 -19.84
C ARG A 156 -13.70 13.16 -18.76
N LEU A 157 -13.92 12.73 -17.53
CA LEU A 157 -13.11 13.10 -16.38
C LEU A 157 -12.30 11.91 -15.88
N VAL A 158 -11.12 12.19 -15.34
CA VAL A 158 -10.24 11.23 -14.68
C VAL A 158 -9.72 11.83 -13.38
N ALA A 159 -9.57 11.00 -12.35
CA ALA A 159 -8.97 11.43 -11.10
C ALA A 159 -7.47 11.72 -11.30
N ASN A 160 -7.00 12.79 -10.66
CA ASN A 160 -5.59 13.15 -10.59
C ASN A 160 -5.20 13.33 -9.13
N VAL A 161 -4.08 12.74 -8.73
CA VAL A 161 -3.58 12.76 -7.35
C VAL A 161 -2.41 13.73 -7.23
N ASP A 162 -2.50 14.64 -6.28
CA ASP A 162 -1.37 15.42 -5.82
C ASP A 162 -0.61 14.61 -4.76
N ASN A 163 0.53 14.04 -5.16
CA ASN A 163 1.36 13.23 -4.28
C ASN A 163 2.04 14.03 -3.16
N SER A 164 2.16 15.36 -3.28
CA SER A 164 2.68 16.21 -2.22
C SER A 164 1.73 16.33 -1.03
N ALA A 165 0.43 16.26 -1.30
CA ALA A 165 -0.63 16.28 -0.28
C ALA A 165 -1.08 14.88 0.15
N CYS A 166 -0.84 13.84 -0.66
CA CYS A 166 -1.29 12.49 -0.42
C CYS A 166 -0.49 11.81 0.70
N ILE A 167 -1.18 11.24 1.70
CA ILE A 167 -0.57 10.47 2.79
C ILE A 167 -0.75 8.95 2.66
N GLY A 168 -1.42 8.48 1.61
CA GLY A 168 -1.60 7.05 1.38
C GLY A 168 -2.54 6.33 2.35
N CYS A 169 -3.57 6.99 2.87
CA CYS A 169 -4.49 6.42 3.86
C CYS A 169 -5.45 5.35 3.31
N GLY A 170 -5.56 5.20 1.99
CA GLY A 170 -6.39 4.20 1.32
C GLY A 170 -7.87 4.53 1.19
N ALA A 171 -8.33 5.69 1.68
CA ALA A 171 -9.76 6.05 1.61
C ALA A 171 -10.29 6.14 0.17
N CYS A 172 -9.46 6.56 -0.77
CA CYS A 172 -9.78 6.65 -2.20
C CYS A 172 -9.85 5.26 -2.86
N GLU A 173 -8.96 4.36 -2.49
CA GLU A 173 -8.97 2.99 -2.98
C GLU A 173 -10.18 2.21 -2.45
N TYR A 174 -10.44 2.32 -1.15
CA TYR A 174 -11.58 1.68 -0.51
C TYR A 174 -12.92 2.05 -1.15
N ILE A 175 -13.14 3.35 -1.44
CA ILE A 175 -14.42 3.84 -1.97
C ILE A 175 -14.56 3.67 -3.49
N CYS A 176 -13.51 3.29 -4.21
CA CYS A 176 -13.53 3.20 -5.66
C CYS A 176 -14.48 2.09 -6.15
N PRO A 177 -15.53 2.42 -6.93
CA PRO A 177 -16.50 1.44 -7.40
C PRO A 177 -16.11 0.78 -8.72
N ALA A 178 -14.97 1.15 -9.32
CA ALA A 178 -14.55 0.61 -10.61
C ALA A 178 -14.33 -0.91 -10.55
N THR A 179 -14.85 -1.61 -11.53
CA THR A 179 -14.76 -3.06 -11.72
C THR A 179 -14.26 -3.38 -13.13
N PRO A 180 -13.55 -4.50 -13.35
CA PRO A 180 -13.18 -5.56 -12.41
C PRO A 180 -12.03 -5.18 -11.47
N MET A 181 -11.30 -4.11 -11.75
CA MET A 181 -10.21 -3.60 -10.93
C MET A 181 -10.45 -2.14 -10.52
N LYS A 182 -10.06 -1.80 -9.30
CA LYS A 182 -10.11 -0.41 -8.84
C LYS A 182 -9.25 0.49 -9.72
N ALA A 183 -9.76 1.67 -10.01
CA ALA A 183 -9.07 2.67 -10.83
C ALA A 183 -8.04 3.48 -10.04
N ILE A 184 -8.03 3.40 -8.71
CA ILE A 184 -7.09 4.08 -7.84
C ILE A 184 -6.62 3.09 -6.77
N VAL A 185 -5.30 2.96 -6.64
CA VAL A 185 -4.65 2.04 -5.71
C VAL A 185 -3.56 2.77 -4.95
N VAL A 186 -3.33 2.38 -3.70
CA VAL A 186 -2.26 2.94 -2.88
C VAL A 186 -1.07 1.97 -2.86
N ASN A 187 0.09 2.50 -3.21
CA ASN A 187 1.36 1.79 -3.13
C ASN A 187 2.14 2.26 -1.91
N GLY A 188 2.81 1.33 -1.24
CA GLY A 188 3.68 1.65 -0.11
C GLY A 188 4.93 2.41 -0.55
N VAL A 189 5.48 3.21 0.35
CA VAL A 189 6.83 3.80 0.20
C VAL A 189 7.86 2.84 0.78
N ILE A 190 8.91 2.59 0.00
CA ILE A 190 10.03 1.71 0.35
C ILE A 190 11.06 2.50 1.16
#